data_09ef4cf71c2de8a5fc5b8cfc93d6dd96
#
_entry.id   09ef4cf71c2de8a5fc5b8cfc93d6dd96
#
_cell.length_a   1.000
_cell.length_b   1.000
_cell.length_c   1.000
_cell.angle_alpha   90.00
_cell.angle_beta   90.00
_cell.angle_gamma   90.00
#
_symmetry.space_group_name_H-M   'P 1'
#
loop_
_entity.id
_entity.type
_entity.pdbx_description
1 polymer ?
#
loop_
_entity_poly.entity_id
_entity_poly.type
_entity_poly.pdbx_seq_one_letter_code
_entity_poly.pdbx_strand_id
1 'polypeptide(L)'
;MWRQYQISLLEIAPRSIGGRCSAILRFDPEAALEELILRHALGMPIHGFVRETGAAGVMMLPIPRAGVLQHVGGLETALEVPGIEGLEITIPIGQIVVPLPEGNRYLGFLFAKAGTPDRVETALRVAHARMEVEVEPARGGGTSS
;
A
#
# COMPACT_ATOMS: atom_id res chain seq x y z
N MET A 1 -2.45 -15.16 35.51
CA MET A 1 -1.08 -15.48 35.06
C MET A 1 -0.77 -14.52 33.91
N TRP A 2 -0.02 -13.43 34.17
CA TRP A 2 0.35 -12.43 33.13
C TRP A 2 1.45 -13.02 32.27
N ARG A 3 1.23 -13.18 30.94
CA ARG A 3 2.32 -13.51 30.02
C ARG A 3 3.25 -12.29 29.94
N GLN A 4 4.51 -12.46 30.34
CA GLN A 4 5.55 -11.48 30.09
C GLN A 4 5.81 -11.44 28.59
N TYR A 5 5.37 -10.36 27.91
CA TYR A 5 5.73 -10.12 26.52
C TYR A 5 7.11 -9.46 26.50
N GLN A 6 8.04 -10.09 25.82
CA GLN A 6 9.36 -9.51 25.56
C GLN A 6 9.26 -8.67 24.30
N ILE A 7 9.46 -7.36 24.42
CA ILE A 7 9.49 -6.44 23.28
C ILE A 7 10.93 -6.29 22.85
N SER A 8 11.19 -6.54 21.55
CA SER A 8 12.51 -6.34 20.94
C SER A 8 12.42 -5.23 19.91
N LEU A 9 13.33 -4.27 19.99
CA LEU A 9 13.50 -3.24 18.97
C LEU A 9 14.29 -3.84 17.81
N LEU A 10 13.69 -3.88 16.61
CA LEU A 10 14.33 -4.45 15.43
C LEU A 10 15.01 -3.38 14.58
N GLU A 11 14.37 -2.21 14.43
CA GLU A 11 14.85 -1.11 13.58
C GLU A 11 14.32 0.22 14.09
N ILE A 12 15.10 1.27 13.90
CA ILE A 12 14.65 2.67 14.00
C ILE A 12 14.95 3.35 12.66
N ALA A 13 13.91 3.81 11.97
CA ALA A 13 14.02 4.56 10.74
C ALA A 13 13.61 6.01 10.97
N PRO A 14 14.51 7.01 10.80
CA PRO A 14 14.20 8.43 11.03
C PRO A 14 13.45 9.04 9.81
N ARG A 15 12.37 8.40 9.40
CA ARG A 15 11.52 8.81 8.26
C ARG A 15 10.08 8.35 8.47
N SER A 16 9.14 8.89 7.71
CA SER A 16 7.77 8.37 7.67
C SER A 16 7.70 6.93 7.18
N ILE A 17 6.62 6.24 7.53
CA ILE A 17 6.37 4.85 7.14
C ILE A 17 6.32 4.75 5.61
N GLY A 18 7.10 3.81 5.03
CA GLY A 18 7.08 3.53 3.60
C GLY A 18 5.81 2.79 3.14
N GLY A 19 5.75 2.46 1.82
CA GLY A 19 4.65 1.67 1.25
C GLY A 19 3.29 2.34 1.31
N ARG A 20 3.24 3.68 1.33
CA ARG A 20 1.99 4.47 1.44
C ARG A 20 1.20 4.21 2.74
N CYS A 21 1.81 3.56 3.75
CA CYS A 21 1.12 3.26 5.01
C CYS A 21 0.68 4.53 5.76
N SER A 22 1.40 5.65 5.63
CA SER A 22 1.01 6.92 6.23
C SER A 22 -0.28 7.48 5.62
N ALA A 23 -0.58 7.18 4.35
CA ALA A 23 -1.75 7.70 3.64
C ALA A 23 -3.08 7.22 4.24
N ILE A 24 -3.09 6.09 4.96
CA ILE A 24 -4.29 5.54 5.61
C ILE A 24 -4.36 5.85 7.10
N LEU A 25 -3.34 6.46 7.68
CA LEU A 25 -3.35 6.91 9.07
C LEU A 25 -4.00 8.29 9.14
N ARG A 26 -5.17 8.36 9.76
CA ARG A 26 -5.91 9.59 10.00
C ARG A 26 -6.02 9.87 11.49
N PHE A 27 -6.07 11.13 11.81
CA PHE A 27 -6.23 11.64 13.16
C PHE A 27 -7.37 12.65 13.16
N ASP A 28 -8.14 12.69 14.22
CA ASP A 28 -9.18 13.70 14.41
C ASP A 28 -8.53 15.04 14.84
N PRO A 29 -8.88 16.19 14.23
CA PRO A 29 -9.80 16.43 13.13
C PRO A 29 -9.10 16.28 11.75
N GLU A 30 -9.34 15.19 11.05
CA GLU A 30 -8.92 14.89 9.66
C GLU A 30 -7.43 15.12 9.30
N ALA A 31 -6.55 15.16 10.28
CA ALA A 31 -5.12 15.38 10.07
C ALA A 31 -4.41 14.11 9.56
N ALA A 32 -3.46 14.31 8.65
CA ALA A 32 -2.54 13.26 8.20
C ALA A 32 -1.38 13.09 9.18
N LEU A 33 -0.72 11.93 9.15
CA LEU A 33 0.48 11.68 9.95
C LEU A 33 1.58 12.71 9.67
N GLU A 34 1.75 13.07 8.41
CA GLU A 34 2.75 14.06 7.97
C GLU A 34 2.50 15.44 8.60
N GLU A 35 1.23 15.83 8.75
CA GLU A 35 0.87 17.08 9.42
C GLU A 35 1.29 17.06 10.90
N LEU A 36 1.05 15.95 11.60
CA LEU A 36 1.48 15.81 12.98
C LEU A 36 3.00 15.90 13.12
N ILE A 37 3.74 15.25 12.21
CA ILE A 37 5.21 15.30 12.19
C ILE A 37 5.70 16.75 11.98
N LEU A 38 5.11 17.47 11.03
CA LEU A 38 5.46 18.86 10.75
C LEU A 38 5.12 19.78 11.94
N ARG A 39 3.92 19.63 12.53
CA ARG A 39 3.53 20.40 13.71
C ARG A 39 4.51 20.17 14.86
N HIS A 40 4.85 18.90 15.13
CA HIS A 40 5.82 18.56 16.19
C HIS A 40 7.21 19.18 15.92
N ALA A 41 7.70 19.09 14.68
CA ALA A 41 8.99 19.67 14.30
C ALA A 41 9.03 21.20 14.43
N LEU A 42 7.89 21.87 14.25
CA LEU A 42 7.75 23.32 14.39
C LEU A 42 7.41 23.77 15.83
N GLY A 43 7.37 22.85 16.80
CA GLY A 43 6.98 23.15 18.17
C GLY A 43 5.51 23.53 18.33
N MET A 44 4.67 23.23 17.35
CA MET A 44 3.23 23.47 17.42
C MET A 44 2.52 22.41 18.28
N PRO A 45 1.38 22.77 18.90
CA PRO A 45 0.62 21.81 19.70
C PRO A 45 0.13 20.63 18.86
N ILE A 46 0.34 19.41 19.35
CA ILE A 46 -0.17 18.15 18.78
C ILE A 46 -1.13 17.41 19.73
N HIS A 47 -1.36 17.93 20.95
CA HIS A 47 -2.33 17.37 21.87
C HIS A 47 -3.76 17.66 21.36
N GLY A 48 -4.63 16.67 21.45
CA GLY A 48 -5.99 16.74 20.89
C GLY A 48 -6.15 15.99 19.56
N PHE A 49 -5.06 15.63 18.90
CA PHE A 49 -5.13 14.73 17.76
C PHE A 49 -5.21 13.28 18.23
N VAL A 50 -6.35 12.66 17.98
CA VAL A 50 -6.62 11.27 18.36
C VAL A 50 -6.69 10.44 17.08
N ARG A 51 -6.00 9.30 17.06
CA ARG A 51 -6.08 8.39 15.92
C ARG A 51 -7.52 7.91 15.75
N GLU A 52 -8.02 7.88 14.50
CA GLU A 52 -9.30 7.27 14.14
C GLU A 52 -9.42 5.85 14.70
N THR A 53 -10.61 5.50 15.17
CA THR A 53 -10.93 4.15 15.62
C THR A 53 -11.12 3.21 14.45
N GLY A 54 -10.87 1.91 14.65
CA GLY A 54 -10.96 0.90 13.62
C GLY A 54 -9.60 0.43 13.11
N ALA A 55 -9.65 -0.39 12.08
CA ALA A 55 -8.47 -0.91 11.42
C ALA A 55 -8.35 -0.34 10.00
N ALA A 56 -7.13 -0.08 9.58
CA ALA A 56 -6.80 0.34 8.22
C ALA A 56 -5.61 -0.48 7.72
N GLY A 57 -5.56 -0.72 6.42
CA GLY A 57 -4.49 -1.49 5.79
C GLY A 57 -4.21 -1.05 4.38
N VAL A 58 -2.99 -1.27 3.94
CA VAL A 58 -2.55 -1.09 2.57
C VAL A 58 -1.98 -2.41 2.05
N MET A 59 -2.40 -2.81 0.85
CA MET A 59 -1.78 -3.91 0.11
C MET A 59 -0.92 -3.33 -0.99
N MET A 60 0.35 -3.66 -0.98
CA MET A 60 1.28 -3.37 -2.06
C MET A 60 1.05 -4.41 -3.15
N LEU A 61 0.56 -3.99 -4.31
CA LEU A 61 0.21 -4.88 -5.41
C LEU A 61 1.47 -5.45 -6.05
N PRO A 62 1.64 -6.79 -6.07
CA PRO A 62 2.81 -7.40 -6.64
C PRO A 62 2.80 -7.31 -8.18
N ILE A 63 3.97 -7.29 -8.78
CA ILE A 63 4.17 -7.51 -10.21
C ILE A 63 4.22 -9.02 -10.42
N PRO A 64 3.34 -9.63 -11.24
CA PRO A 64 3.24 -11.10 -11.34
C PRO A 64 4.43 -11.75 -12.05
N ARG A 65 5.04 -11.05 -13.02
CA ARG A 65 6.19 -11.53 -13.80
C ARG A 65 6.93 -10.37 -14.46
N ALA A 66 8.18 -10.61 -14.89
CA ALA A 66 8.95 -9.65 -15.65
C ALA A 66 8.43 -9.54 -17.10
N GLY A 67 8.48 -8.33 -17.65
CA GLY A 67 8.05 -8.07 -19.02
C GLY A 67 7.56 -6.64 -19.23
N VAL A 68 6.70 -6.43 -20.22
CA VAL A 68 6.06 -5.14 -20.51
C VAL A 68 4.61 -5.19 -20.02
N LEU A 69 4.23 -4.26 -19.16
CA LEU A 69 2.86 -4.15 -18.65
C LEU A 69 1.91 -3.77 -19.80
N GLN A 70 0.97 -4.63 -20.14
CA GLN A 70 0.03 -4.42 -21.23
C GLN A 70 -1.33 -3.93 -20.75
N HIS A 71 -1.81 -4.50 -19.63
CA HIS A 71 -3.15 -4.20 -19.15
C HIS A 71 -3.25 -4.40 -17.63
N VAL A 72 -4.09 -3.57 -17.00
CA VAL A 72 -4.56 -3.77 -15.62
C VAL A 72 -6.06 -3.59 -15.62
N GLY A 73 -6.79 -4.69 -15.48
CA GLY A 73 -8.25 -4.76 -15.48
C GLY A 73 -8.83 -4.97 -14.09
N GLY A 74 -10.19 -4.93 -14.03
CA GLY A 74 -10.94 -5.21 -12.80
C GLY A 74 -10.87 -4.10 -11.73
N LEU A 75 -10.37 -2.90 -12.07
CA LEU A 75 -10.17 -1.81 -11.10
C LEU A 75 -11.49 -1.33 -10.49
N GLU A 76 -12.53 -1.15 -11.32
CA GLU A 76 -13.85 -0.70 -10.86
C GLU A 76 -14.48 -1.74 -9.91
N THR A 77 -14.45 -3.01 -10.30
CA THR A 77 -15.01 -4.09 -9.47
C THR A 77 -14.22 -4.31 -8.18
N ALA A 78 -12.91 -4.04 -8.19
CA ALA A 78 -12.09 -4.04 -6.98
C ALA A 78 -12.48 -2.90 -6.03
N LEU A 79 -12.76 -1.71 -6.55
CA LEU A 79 -13.20 -0.56 -5.76
C LEU A 79 -14.60 -0.73 -5.16
N GLU A 80 -15.47 -1.56 -5.76
CA GLU A 80 -16.79 -1.88 -5.22
C GLU A 80 -16.77 -2.82 -3.99
N VAL A 81 -15.61 -3.39 -3.64
CA VAL A 81 -15.51 -4.28 -2.47
C VAL A 81 -15.70 -3.47 -1.20
N PRO A 82 -16.65 -3.85 -0.31
CA PRO A 82 -16.89 -3.15 0.94
C PRO A 82 -15.62 -3.04 1.79
N GLY A 83 -15.30 -1.83 2.21
CA GLY A 83 -14.11 -1.51 3.00
C GLY A 83 -12.90 -1.07 2.17
N ILE A 84 -12.96 -1.13 0.85
CA ILE A 84 -11.93 -0.52 -0.01
C ILE A 84 -12.17 0.99 -0.09
N GLU A 85 -11.13 1.75 0.25
CA GLU A 85 -11.12 3.22 0.26
C GLU A 85 -10.44 3.82 -0.98
N GLY A 86 -9.60 3.02 -1.66
CA GLY A 86 -8.89 3.48 -2.84
C GLY A 86 -8.01 2.42 -3.49
N LEU A 87 -7.67 2.69 -4.75
CA LEU A 87 -6.76 1.89 -5.55
C LEU A 87 -5.91 2.85 -6.40
N GLU A 88 -4.62 2.59 -6.45
CA GLU A 88 -3.67 3.38 -7.23
C GLU A 88 -2.75 2.44 -8.02
N ILE A 89 -2.70 2.58 -9.32
CA ILE A 89 -1.69 1.93 -10.19
C ILE A 89 -0.59 2.95 -10.45
N THR A 90 0.65 2.60 -10.09
CA THR A 90 1.79 3.53 -10.14
C THR A 90 2.68 3.33 -11.34
N ILE A 91 2.48 2.25 -12.10
CA ILE A 91 3.26 1.93 -13.29
C ILE A 91 2.36 2.09 -14.51
N PRO A 92 2.72 3.00 -15.45
CA PRO A 92 1.97 3.16 -16.70
C PRO A 92 2.03 1.92 -17.58
N ILE A 93 0.98 1.70 -18.35
CA ILE A 93 0.96 0.68 -19.43
C ILE A 93 2.11 0.94 -20.41
N GLY A 94 2.71 -0.14 -20.93
CA GLY A 94 3.86 -0.09 -21.84
C GLY A 94 5.22 -0.03 -21.12
N GLN A 95 5.26 0.13 -19.82
CA GLN A 95 6.51 0.13 -19.06
C GLN A 95 7.04 -1.28 -18.80
N ILE A 96 8.37 -1.40 -18.78
CA ILE A 96 9.03 -2.63 -18.33
C ILE A 96 8.83 -2.77 -16.81
N VAL A 97 8.38 -3.95 -16.40
CA VAL A 97 8.15 -4.32 -15.02
C VAL A 97 9.00 -5.53 -14.63
N VAL A 98 9.48 -5.53 -13.40
CA VAL A 98 10.28 -6.61 -12.82
C VAL A 98 9.75 -6.88 -11.42
N PRO A 99 9.39 -8.14 -11.06
CA PRO A 99 8.96 -8.49 -9.72
C PRO A 99 10.07 -8.28 -8.67
N LEU A 100 9.68 -8.15 -7.42
CA LEU A 100 10.61 -8.24 -6.29
C LEU A 100 11.13 -9.68 -6.14
N PRO A 101 12.34 -9.90 -5.68
CA PRO A 101 13.32 -8.92 -5.15
C PRO A 101 14.19 -8.22 -6.21
N GLU A 102 14.19 -8.68 -7.47
CA GLU A 102 15.03 -8.13 -8.54
C GLU A 102 14.58 -6.73 -8.96
N GLY A 103 13.27 -6.46 -8.87
CA GLY A 103 12.70 -5.13 -9.07
C GLY A 103 12.78 -4.28 -7.79
N ASN A 104 12.35 -3.03 -7.91
CA ASN A 104 12.37 -2.06 -6.82
C ASN A 104 11.04 -1.33 -6.63
N ARG A 105 9.99 -1.76 -7.33
CA ARG A 105 8.66 -1.12 -7.31
C ARG A 105 7.55 -2.14 -7.17
N TYR A 106 6.41 -1.67 -6.66
CA TYR A 106 5.14 -2.37 -6.70
C TYR A 106 4.32 -1.89 -7.89
N LEU A 107 3.41 -2.72 -8.39
CA LEU A 107 2.47 -2.34 -9.44
C LEU A 107 1.58 -1.18 -9.01
N GLY A 108 1.20 -1.16 -7.74
CA GLY A 108 0.31 -0.16 -7.17
C GLY A 108 -0.02 -0.44 -5.72
N PHE A 109 -1.10 0.16 -5.24
CA PHE A 109 -1.55 0.07 -3.85
C PHE A 109 -3.07 -0.03 -3.77
N LEU A 110 -3.56 -0.91 -2.89
CA LEU A 110 -4.95 -0.96 -2.44
C LEU A 110 -5.03 -0.47 -1.01
N PHE A 111 -6.02 0.34 -0.71
CA PHE A 111 -6.26 0.91 0.61
C PHE A 111 -7.60 0.43 1.14
N ALA A 112 -7.63 0.00 2.40
CA ALA A 112 -8.88 -0.46 3.02
C ALA A 112 -9.01 0.00 4.48
N LYS A 113 -10.26 0.20 4.91
CA LYS A 113 -10.64 0.45 6.30
C LYS A 113 -11.80 -0.45 6.70
N ALA A 114 -11.81 -0.93 7.94
CA ALA A 114 -12.91 -1.67 8.53
C ALA A 114 -12.87 -1.62 10.06
N GLY A 115 -13.87 -2.20 10.73
CA GLY A 115 -13.91 -2.26 12.18
C GLY A 115 -12.84 -3.16 12.81
N THR A 116 -12.30 -4.12 12.08
CA THR A 116 -11.28 -5.07 12.56
C THR A 116 -10.20 -5.36 11.52
N PRO A 117 -8.98 -5.74 11.95
CA PRO A 117 -7.89 -6.11 11.02
C PRO A 117 -8.27 -7.24 10.05
N ASP A 118 -8.97 -8.27 10.53
CA ASP A 118 -9.38 -9.43 9.69
C ASP A 118 -10.31 -9.01 8.55
N ARG A 119 -11.20 -8.04 8.82
CA ARG A 119 -12.09 -7.49 7.78
C ARG A 119 -11.31 -6.66 6.75
N VAL A 120 -10.31 -5.91 7.18
CA VAL A 120 -9.42 -5.17 6.29
C VAL A 120 -8.66 -6.13 5.40
N GLU A 121 -8.04 -7.17 5.96
CA GLU A 121 -7.31 -8.18 5.19
C GLU A 121 -8.23 -8.88 4.19
N THR A 122 -9.43 -9.27 4.60
CA THR A 122 -10.42 -9.90 3.72
C THR A 122 -10.79 -8.98 2.56
N ALA A 123 -11.10 -7.71 2.83
CA ALA A 123 -11.44 -6.74 1.79
C ALA A 123 -10.31 -6.58 0.76
N LEU A 124 -9.06 -6.42 1.23
CA LEU A 124 -7.89 -6.29 0.37
C LEU A 124 -7.68 -7.54 -0.51
N ARG A 125 -7.81 -8.75 0.06
CA ARG A 125 -7.67 -10.00 -0.70
C ARG A 125 -8.78 -10.19 -1.74
N VAL A 126 -10.02 -9.88 -1.38
CA VAL A 126 -11.16 -9.97 -2.31
C VAL A 126 -11.01 -8.95 -3.44
N ALA A 127 -10.62 -7.72 -3.15
CA ALA A 127 -10.40 -6.70 -4.17
C ALA A 127 -9.25 -7.08 -5.11
N HIS A 128 -8.13 -7.53 -4.56
CA HIS A 128 -6.99 -8.00 -5.37
C HIS A 128 -7.36 -9.17 -6.28
N ALA A 129 -8.19 -10.11 -5.82
CA ALA A 129 -8.64 -11.25 -6.62
C ALA A 129 -9.56 -10.88 -7.79
N ARG A 130 -10.12 -9.65 -7.81
CA ARG A 130 -10.92 -9.14 -8.93
C ARG A 130 -10.08 -8.44 -10.00
N MET A 131 -8.81 -8.20 -9.70
CA MET A 131 -7.91 -7.53 -10.62
C MET A 131 -7.28 -8.51 -11.60
N GLU A 132 -7.05 -8.03 -12.81
CA GLU A 132 -6.36 -8.75 -13.87
C GLU A 132 -5.12 -7.95 -14.29
N VAL A 133 -3.97 -8.63 -14.40
CA VAL A 133 -2.71 -7.98 -14.78
C VAL A 133 -2.08 -8.76 -15.92
N GLU A 134 -1.98 -8.11 -17.08
CA GLU A 134 -1.36 -8.68 -18.26
C GLU A 134 0.05 -8.11 -18.47
N VAL A 135 1.03 -9.00 -18.51
CA VAL A 135 2.43 -8.65 -18.74
C VAL A 135 2.96 -9.54 -19.89
N GLU A 136 3.40 -8.96 -20.97
CA GLU A 136 4.05 -9.70 -22.06
C GLU A 136 5.56 -9.80 -21.82
N PRO A 137 6.21 -10.90 -22.24
CA PRO A 137 7.66 -10.98 -22.20
C PRO A 137 8.28 -9.81 -22.97
N ALA A 138 9.28 -9.15 -22.39
CA ALA A 138 10.05 -8.17 -23.15
C ALA A 138 10.67 -8.87 -24.37
N ARG A 139 10.38 -8.37 -25.57
CA ARG A 139 11.03 -8.90 -26.78
C ARG A 139 12.52 -8.68 -26.63
N GLY A 140 13.27 -9.77 -26.49
CA GLY A 140 14.72 -9.72 -26.46
C GLY A 140 15.19 -9.02 -27.72
N GLY A 141 15.91 -7.92 -27.57
CA GLY A 141 16.59 -7.30 -28.68
C GLY A 141 17.50 -8.35 -29.31
N GLY A 142 17.10 -8.85 -30.50
CA GLY A 142 17.94 -9.75 -31.27
C GLY A 142 19.26 -9.03 -31.54
N THR A 143 20.33 -9.50 -30.95
CA THR A 143 21.68 -9.20 -31.40
C THR A 143 21.81 -9.79 -32.78
N SER A 144 21.62 -8.95 -33.81
CA SER A 144 22.14 -9.25 -35.15
C SER A 144 23.64 -9.26 -35.04
N SER A 145 24.19 -10.44 -35.22
CA SER A 145 25.62 -10.65 -35.49
C SER A 145 25.96 -10.09 -36.86
#